data_be88d70d61a6a60ee648693ba1a9851e
#
_entry.id   be88d70d61a6a60ee648693ba1a9851e
#
_cell.length_a   1.000
_cell.length_b   1.000
_cell.length_c   1.000
_cell.angle_alpha   90.00
_cell.angle_beta   90.00
_cell.angle_gamma   90.00
#
_symmetry.space_group_name_H-M   'P 1'
#
loop_
_entity.id
_entity.type
_entity.pdbx_description
1 polymer ?
#
loop_
_entity_poly.entity_id
_entity_poly.type
_entity_poly.pdbx_seq_one_letter_code
_entity_poly.pdbx_strand_id
1 'polypeptide(L)'
;MSVRRLTLCSVMLACVSLAGAGPAAAQPPSGIVRPTTEPSHASVQLGAQLYAGNCASCHGIAGSGISHKRPGSGGLLGLGPPLRDVGAIAPDFYLRTGYMPLGNPREQPEGNTVQFSGKEIKSLVAYVASLGHGPAIPHPDPSGGNISEGQELFTENCAGCHQLEGRGGFVTGARVPPLQNVKAERIAEAVRIGPYLMPRFSRSQLSNAEVNSIIRYIQSTNHPDNAGGWSIGNIGPIPEGLVAWWIAIPILLLACLAVSRRMRKP
;
A
#
# COMPACT_ATOMS: atom_id res chain seq x y z
N MET A 1 -48.00 -13.96 54.10
CA MET A 1 -47.13 -15.08 53.62
C MET A 1 -46.82 -14.77 52.17
N SER A 2 -45.93 -14.15 51.87
CA SER A 2 -44.49 -14.05 51.62
C SER A 2 -44.19 -14.51 50.18
N VAL A 3 -44.22 -13.53 49.22
CA VAL A 3 -43.88 -13.63 47.79
C VAL A 3 -42.39 -13.29 47.55
N ARG A 4 -41.51 -13.71 48.47
CA ARG A 4 -40.10 -13.29 48.46
C ARG A 4 -39.07 -14.40 48.21
N ARG A 5 -39.45 -15.56 47.68
CA ARG A 5 -38.52 -16.72 47.50
C ARG A 5 -38.40 -17.27 46.08
N LEU A 6 -38.90 -16.60 45.06
CA LEU A 6 -38.82 -17.10 43.67
C LEU A 6 -37.89 -16.32 42.72
N THR A 7 -37.16 -15.35 43.21
CA THR A 7 -36.32 -14.49 42.33
C THR A 7 -34.82 -14.76 42.42
N LEU A 8 -34.36 -15.81 43.09
CA LEU A 8 -32.94 -16.10 43.31
C LEU A 8 -32.39 -17.32 42.53
N CYS A 9 -33.22 -18.04 41.78
CA CYS A 9 -32.77 -19.21 40.99
C CYS A 9 -32.54 -18.94 39.50
N SER A 10 -32.92 -17.78 38.97
CA SER A 10 -32.81 -17.48 37.50
C SER A 10 -31.54 -16.77 37.08
N VAL A 11 -30.63 -16.44 37.99
CA VAL A 11 -29.39 -15.69 37.65
C VAL A 11 -28.14 -16.61 37.57
N MET A 12 -28.25 -17.87 37.99
CA MET A 12 -27.08 -18.80 37.99
C MET A 12 -26.97 -19.73 36.79
N LEU A 13 -27.77 -19.58 35.74
CA LEU A 13 -27.70 -20.47 34.54
C LEU A 13 -27.22 -19.76 33.27
N ALA A 14 -26.72 -18.53 33.36
CA ALA A 14 -26.26 -17.75 32.18
C ALA A 14 -24.73 -17.65 32.02
N CYS A 15 -23.93 -18.34 32.83
CA CYS A 15 -22.45 -18.18 32.82
C CYS A 15 -21.65 -19.41 32.36
N VAL A 16 -22.22 -20.37 31.64
CA VAL A 16 -21.49 -21.58 31.19
C VAL A 16 -21.61 -21.78 29.67
N SER A 17 -21.37 -20.76 28.86
CA SER A 17 -21.30 -20.96 27.40
C SER A 17 -20.22 -20.11 26.70
N LEU A 18 -19.18 -19.71 27.41
CA LEU A 18 -18.05 -18.92 26.82
C LEU A 18 -16.70 -19.63 26.91
N ALA A 19 -16.69 -20.96 26.76
CA ALA A 19 -15.43 -21.70 26.68
C ALA A 19 -15.44 -22.55 25.41
N GLY A 20 -14.89 -22.03 24.33
CA GLY A 20 -14.67 -22.83 23.13
C GLY A 20 -14.47 -22.12 21.80
N ALA A 21 -14.21 -20.81 21.77
CA ALA A 21 -13.66 -20.20 20.55
C ALA A 21 -12.14 -20.35 20.58
N GLY A 22 -11.65 -21.52 20.15
CA GLY A 22 -10.24 -21.66 19.77
C GLY A 22 -9.89 -20.63 18.70
N PRO A 23 -8.62 -20.23 18.54
CA PRO A 23 -8.22 -19.32 17.48
C PRO A 23 -8.71 -19.92 16.16
N ALA A 24 -9.63 -19.22 15.50
CA ALA A 24 -10.04 -19.58 14.15
C ALA A 24 -8.78 -19.56 13.30
N ALA A 25 -8.29 -20.72 12.88
CA ALA A 25 -7.23 -20.81 11.91
C ALA A 25 -7.69 -19.98 10.71
N ALA A 26 -6.92 -18.94 10.37
CA ALA A 26 -7.22 -18.10 9.23
C ALA A 26 -7.35 -19.00 8.01
N GLN A 27 -8.57 -19.17 7.51
CA GLN A 27 -8.79 -19.93 6.28
C GLN A 27 -8.02 -19.23 5.17
N PRO A 28 -7.24 -20.00 4.37
CA PRO A 28 -6.60 -19.40 3.20
C PRO A 28 -7.70 -18.76 2.33
N PRO A 29 -7.44 -17.57 1.75
CA PRO A 29 -8.44 -16.89 0.95
C PRO A 29 -8.98 -17.85 -0.12
N SER A 30 -10.30 -17.99 -0.14
CA SER A 30 -11.01 -18.87 -1.07
C SER A 30 -10.73 -18.40 -2.51
N GLY A 31 -10.18 -19.25 -3.34
CA GLY A 31 -9.97 -18.99 -4.76
C GLY A 31 -8.57 -19.20 -5.31
N ILE A 32 -7.53 -19.30 -4.48
CA ILE A 32 -6.16 -19.59 -4.97
C ILE A 32 -5.94 -21.09 -5.07
N VAL A 33 -5.65 -21.56 -6.28
CA VAL A 33 -5.29 -22.95 -6.58
C VAL A 33 -3.81 -23.18 -6.24
N ARG A 34 -3.55 -24.12 -5.36
CA ARG A 34 -2.21 -24.51 -4.94
C ARG A 34 -1.94 -25.98 -5.28
N PRO A 35 -0.69 -26.33 -5.62
CA PRO A 35 -0.34 -27.73 -5.79
C PRO A 35 -0.46 -28.47 -4.46
N THR A 36 -0.82 -29.75 -4.51
CA THR A 36 -0.96 -30.62 -3.33
C THR A 36 0.34 -30.78 -2.54
N THR A 37 1.48 -30.67 -3.22
CA THR A 37 2.80 -30.74 -2.61
C THR A 37 3.62 -29.53 -3.08
N GLU A 38 3.94 -28.64 -2.14
CA GLU A 38 4.79 -27.50 -2.42
C GLU A 38 6.24 -27.76 -2.05
N PRO A 39 7.21 -27.41 -2.92
CA PRO A 39 8.63 -27.46 -2.56
C PRO A 39 8.95 -26.50 -1.41
N SER A 40 9.95 -26.82 -0.62
CA SER A 40 10.40 -26.01 0.53
C SER A 40 10.91 -24.64 0.11
N HIS A 41 11.48 -24.52 -1.10
CA HIS A 41 12.09 -23.31 -1.64
C HIS A 41 11.34 -22.78 -2.85
N ALA A 42 11.52 -21.47 -3.13
CA ALA A 42 11.02 -20.86 -4.35
C ALA A 42 11.69 -21.49 -5.59
N SER A 43 10.90 -21.76 -6.63
CA SER A 43 11.39 -22.34 -7.88
C SER A 43 10.52 -21.92 -9.07
N VAL A 44 11.12 -21.94 -10.26
CA VAL A 44 10.39 -21.69 -11.51
C VAL A 44 9.29 -22.74 -11.72
N GLN A 45 9.52 -23.99 -11.29
CA GLN A 45 8.54 -25.05 -11.41
C GLN A 45 7.30 -24.80 -10.55
N LEU A 46 7.49 -24.41 -9.28
CA LEU A 46 6.35 -23.97 -8.43
C LEU A 46 5.63 -22.78 -9.05
N GLY A 47 6.38 -21.82 -9.58
CA GLY A 47 5.83 -20.66 -10.28
C GLY A 47 4.97 -21.06 -11.47
N ALA A 48 5.41 -22.02 -12.27
CA ALA A 48 4.64 -22.54 -13.41
C ALA A 48 3.33 -23.21 -12.98
N GLN A 49 3.35 -23.99 -11.91
CA GLN A 49 2.16 -24.65 -11.36
C GLN A 49 1.14 -23.62 -10.83
N LEU A 50 1.61 -22.66 -10.03
CA LEU A 50 0.77 -21.57 -9.51
C LEU A 50 0.21 -20.70 -10.64
N TYR A 51 1.02 -20.40 -11.64
CA TYR A 51 0.60 -19.66 -12.83
C TYR A 51 -0.51 -20.38 -13.58
N ALA A 52 -0.34 -21.67 -13.85
CA ALA A 52 -1.32 -22.48 -14.56
C ALA A 52 -2.69 -22.50 -13.85
N GLY A 53 -2.68 -22.58 -12.52
CA GLY A 53 -3.91 -22.62 -11.71
C GLY A 53 -4.59 -21.26 -11.51
N ASN A 54 -3.83 -20.15 -11.52
CA ASN A 54 -4.35 -18.86 -11.07
C ASN A 54 -4.25 -17.72 -12.10
N CYS A 55 -3.38 -17.82 -13.09
CA CYS A 55 -3.06 -16.71 -14.00
C CYS A 55 -3.40 -17.03 -15.46
N ALA A 56 -3.23 -18.29 -15.87
CA ALA A 56 -3.38 -18.70 -17.27
C ALA A 56 -4.78 -18.49 -17.83
N SER A 57 -5.81 -18.48 -16.98
CA SER A 57 -7.19 -18.22 -17.40
C SER A 57 -7.39 -16.82 -18.01
N CYS A 58 -6.60 -15.85 -17.58
CA CYS A 58 -6.63 -14.49 -18.10
C CYS A 58 -5.42 -14.18 -18.99
N HIS A 59 -4.21 -14.60 -18.59
CA HIS A 59 -2.97 -14.25 -19.27
C HIS A 59 -2.50 -15.28 -20.31
N GLY A 60 -3.27 -16.34 -20.54
CA GLY A 60 -2.93 -17.39 -21.50
C GLY A 60 -1.85 -18.34 -21.03
N ILE A 61 -1.70 -19.46 -21.74
CA ILE A 61 -0.66 -20.44 -21.47
C ILE A 61 0.71 -19.79 -21.76
N ALA A 62 1.66 -19.96 -20.82
CA ALA A 62 2.99 -19.39 -20.92
C ALA A 62 3.00 -17.88 -21.21
N GLY A 63 2.05 -17.14 -20.62
CA GLY A 63 2.01 -15.69 -20.73
C GLY A 63 1.73 -15.14 -22.12
N SER A 64 1.05 -15.91 -22.99
CA SER A 64 0.74 -15.49 -24.36
C SER A 64 -0.25 -14.32 -24.45
N GLY A 65 -0.96 -14.03 -23.35
CA GLY A 65 -2.11 -13.13 -23.36
C GLY A 65 -3.35 -13.78 -23.95
N ILE A 66 -4.51 -13.22 -23.67
CA ILE A 66 -5.78 -13.59 -24.28
C ILE A 66 -6.52 -12.31 -24.67
N SER A 67 -6.68 -12.08 -25.97
CA SER A 67 -7.34 -10.88 -26.50
C SER A 67 -8.85 -11.02 -26.64
N HIS A 68 -9.41 -12.24 -26.53
CA HIS A 68 -10.81 -12.52 -26.75
C HIS A 68 -11.47 -13.03 -25.49
N LYS A 69 -12.73 -12.62 -25.30
CA LYS A 69 -13.55 -13.10 -24.19
C LYS A 69 -13.77 -14.61 -24.28
N ARG A 70 -13.63 -15.31 -23.18
CA ARG A 70 -13.93 -16.73 -23.11
C ARG A 70 -15.46 -16.93 -23.18
N PRO A 71 -16.00 -17.78 -24.07
CA PRO A 71 -17.43 -18.06 -24.13
C PRO A 71 -17.96 -18.53 -22.75
N GLY A 72 -19.12 -18.03 -22.35
CA GLY A 72 -19.75 -18.39 -21.07
C GLY A 72 -19.19 -17.73 -19.82
N SER A 73 -18.14 -16.92 -19.89
CA SER A 73 -17.52 -16.28 -18.74
C SER A 73 -18.12 -14.92 -18.35
N GLY A 74 -19.23 -14.52 -18.96
CA GLY A 74 -19.79 -13.18 -18.74
C GLY A 74 -18.86 -12.04 -19.19
N GLY A 75 -17.80 -12.35 -19.93
CA GLY A 75 -16.84 -11.39 -20.46
C GLY A 75 -15.73 -10.98 -19.49
N LEU A 76 -15.56 -11.70 -18.39
CA LEU A 76 -14.54 -11.38 -17.37
C LEU A 76 -13.23 -12.16 -17.55
N LEU A 77 -13.30 -13.39 -18.04
CA LEU A 77 -12.12 -14.22 -18.25
C LEU A 77 -11.58 -14.06 -19.68
N GLY A 78 -10.27 -14.09 -19.83
CA GLY A 78 -9.61 -14.10 -21.11
C GLY A 78 -9.23 -12.73 -21.67
N LEU A 79 -9.12 -11.68 -20.84
CA LEU A 79 -8.70 -10.34 -21.27
C LEU A 79 -7.40 -9.88 -20.60
N GLY A 80 -6.54 -10.82 -20.22
CA GLY A 80 -5.24 -10.50 -19.67
C GLY A 80 -4.21 -10.21 -20.77
N PRO A 81 -3.38 -9.16 -20.62
CA PRO A 81 -2.31 -8.87 -21.57
C PRO A 81 -1.25 -9.97 -21.56
N PRO A 82 -0.42 -10.05 -22.62
CA PRO A 82 0.73 -10.96 -22.62
C PRO A 82 1.71 -10.59 -21.51
N LEU A 83 2.29 -11.61 -20.89
CA LEU A 83 3.31 -11.47 -19.85
C LEU A 83 4.72 -11.82 -20.34
N ARG A 84 4.88 -12.09 -21.62
CA ARG A 84 6.21 -12.24 -22.23
C ARG A 84 6.91 -10.89 -22.24
N ASP A 85 8.19 -10.89 -21.94
CA ASP A 85 9.05 -9.70 -21.91
C ASP A 85 8.66 -8.62 -20.89
N VAL A 86 7.77 -8.92 -19.91
CA VAL A 86 7.49 -8.00 -18.81
C VAL A 86 8.55 -8.08 -17.69
N GLY A 87 9.40 -9.10 -17.72
CA GLY A 87 10.48 -9.32 -16.76
C GLY A 87 10.00 -9.65 -15.35
N ALA A 88 10.87 -9.42 -14.39
CA ALA A 88 10.59 -9.66 -12.98
C ALA A 88 9.84 -8.51 -12.30
N ILE A 89 9.99 -7.30 -12.82
CA ILE A 89 9.49 -6.07 -12.17
C ILE A 89 7.96 -6.04 -12.06
N ALA A 90 7.24 -6.37 -13.13
CA ALA A 90 5.78 -6.28 -13.16
C ALA A 90 5.13 -7.33 -12.22
N PRO A 91 5.45 -8.63 -12.31
CA PRO A 91 4.86 -9.61 -11.40
C PRO A 91 5.24 -9.37 -9.93
N ASP A 92 6.44 -8.89 -9.62
CA ASP A 92 6.80 -8.57 -8.23
C ASP A 92 5.93 -7.43 -7.70
N PHE A 93 5.77 -6.35 -8.46
CA PHE A 93 4.90 -5.22 -8.08
C PHE A 93 3.45 -5.67 -7.88
N TYR A 94 2.83 -6.23 -8.90
CA TYR A 94 1.39 -6.51 -8.87
C TYR A 94 0.99 -7.57 -7.84
N LEU A 95 1.84 -8.57 -7.60
CA LEU A 95 1.58 -9.61 -6.61
C LEU A 95 1.80 -9.11 -5.17
N ARG A 96 2.83 -8.28 -4.94
CA ARG A 96 3.13 -7.77 -3.59
C ARG A 96 2.24 -6.61 -3.15
N THR A 97 1.62 -5.93 -4.09
CA THR A 97 0.66 -4.87 -3.81
C THR A 97 -0.78 -5.39 -3.75
N GLY A 98 -1.01 -6.67 -4.06
CA GLY A 98 -2.33 -7.27 -4.08
C GLY A 98 -3.20 -6.81 -5.25
N TYR A 99 -2.63 -6.12 -6.24
CA TYR A 99 -3.35 -5.78 -7.47
C TYR A 99 -3.69 -7.00 -8.32
N MET A 100 -2.90 -8.08 -8.19
CA MET A 100 -3.17 -9.36 -8.83
C MET A 100 -3.18 -10.50 -7.80
N PRO A 101 -4.09 -11.48 -7.95
CA PRO A 101 -5.16 -11.59 -8.96
C PRO A 101 -6.25 -10.53 -8.79
N LEU A 102 -6.83 -10.09 -9.91
CA LEU A 102 -7.97 -9.16 -9.87
C LEU A 102 -9.21 -9.85 -9.26
N GLY A 103 -9.86 -9.18 -8.31
CA GLY A 103 -11.14 -9.63 -7.77
C GLY A 103 -12.27 -9.41 -8.78
N ASN A 104 -12.31 -8.24 -9.39
CA ASN A 104 -13.26 -7.89 -10.44
C ASN A 104 -12.53 -7.16 -11.59
N PRO A 105 -12.35 -7.78 -12.76
CA PRO A 105 -11.68 -7.15 -13.91
C PRO A 105 -12.41 -5.94 -14.51
N ARG A 106 -13.62 -5.64 -14.08
CA ARG A 106 -14.40 -4.47 -14.53
C ARG A 106 -14.24 -3.25 -13.66
N GLU A 107 -13.67 -3.41 -12.49
CA GLU A 107 -13.44 -2.33 -11.55
C GLU A 107 -12.01 -1.82 -11.65
N GLN A 108 -11.76 -0.64 -11.08
CA GLN A 108 -10.41 -0.15 -10.95
C GLN A 108 -9.59 -1.17 -10.16
N PRO A 109 -8.38 -1.54 -10.62
CA PRO A 109 -7.48 -2.35 -9.82
C PRO A 109 -7.15 -1.61 -8.52
N GLU A 110 -7.51 -2.20 -7.40
CA GLU A 110 -7.16 -1.69 -6.07
C GLU A 110 -6.17 -2.65 -5.41
N GLY A 111 -5.26 -2.08 -4.61
CA GLY A 111 -4.38 -2.88 -3.77
C GLY A 111 -5.23 -3.63 -2.73
N ASN A 112 -5.24 -4.94 -2.84
CA ASN A 112 -5.97 -5.84 -1.96
C ASN A 112 -5.01 -6.60 -1.03
N THR A 113 -5.58 -7.48 -0.20
CA THR A 113 -4.78 -8.42 0.57
C THR A 113 -3.93 -9.29 -0.36
N VAL A 114 -2.63 -9.36 -0.08
CA VAL A 114 -1.70 -10.22 -0.83
C VAL A 114 -2.12 -11.68 -0.68
N GLN A 115 -2.43 -12.33 -1.80
CA GLN A 115 -3.01 -13.67 -1.84
C GLN A 115 -1.97 -14.80 -1.74
N PHE A 116 -0.74 -14.50 -2.11
CA PHE A 116 0.36 -15.46 -2.18
C PHE A 116 1.40 -15.21 -1.09
N SER A 117 1.98 -16.29 -0.57
CA SER A 117 3.12 -16.21 0.35
C SER A 117 4.36 -15.64 -0.34
N GLY A 118 5.33 -15.17 0.45
CA GLY A 118 6.58 -14.65 -0.10
C GLY A 118 7.34 -15.67 -0.97
N LYS A 119 7.25 -16.98 -0.67
CA LYS A 119 7.82 -18.06 -1.46
C LYS A 119 7.10 -18.22 -2.80
N GLU A 120 5.77 -18.22 -2.77
CA GLU A 120 4.93 -18.32 -3.97
C GLU A 120 5.13 -17.13 -4.90
N ILE A 121 5.19 -15.89 -4.36
CA ILE A 121 5.49 -14.69 -5.14
C ILE A 121 6.86 -14.80 -5.81
N LYS A 122 7.90 -15.17 -5.08
CA LYS A 122 9.24 -15.37 -5.66
C LYS A 122 9.22 -16.39 -6.78
N SER A 123 8.44 -17.46 -6.64
CA SER A 123 8.31 -18.51 -7.65
C SER A 123 7.56 -18.01 -8.89
N LEU A 124 6.46 -17.30 -8.71
CA LEU A 124 5.69 -16.70 -9.81
C LEU A 124 6.54 -15.66 -10.56
N VAL A 125 7.26 -14.79 -9.84
CA VAL A 125 8.17 -13.81 -10.43
C VAL A 125 9.26 -14.49 -11.25
N ALA A 126 9.89 -15.55 -10.72
CA ALA A 126 10.92 -16.31 -11.43
C ALA A 126 10.36 -16.97 -12.70
N TYR A 127 9.15 -17.53 -12.62
CA TYR A 127 8.49 -18.13 -13.78
C TYR A 127 8.17 -17.09 -14.85
N VAL A 128 7.50 -15.98 -14.48
CA VAL A 128 7.15 -14.94 -15.46
C VAL A 128 8.39 -14.30 -16.07
N ALA A 129 9.44 -14.06 -15.29
CA ALA A 129 10.71 -13.56 -15.79
C ALA A 129 11.36 -14.52 -16.78
N SER A 130 11.14 -15.84 -16.67
CA SER A 130 11.65 -16.83 -17.61
C SER A 130 10.92 -16.87 -18.97
N LEU A 131 9.81 -16.16 -19.10
CA LEU A 131 9.02 -16.13 -20.32
C LEU A 131 9.56 -15.17 -21.41
N GLY A 132 10.60 -14.42 -21.11
CA GLY A 132 11.24 -13.50 -22.07
C GLY A 132 12.26 -12.56 -21.43
N HIS A 133 12.68 -11.55 -22.19
CA HIS A 133 13.69 -10.59 -21.77
C HIS A 133 13.03 -9.29 -21.32
N GLY A 134 12.77 -9.14 -20.02
CA GLY A 134 12.17 -7.93 -19.46
C GLY A 134 12.98 -7.32 -18.33
N PRO A 135 12.55 -6.16 -17.80
CA PRO A 135 13.25 -5.47 -16.75
C PRO A 135 13.35 -6.28 -15.46
N ALA A 136 14.51 -6.18 -14.81
CA ALA A 136 14.71 -6.71 -13.46
C ALA A 136 14.04 -5.81 -12.41
N ILE A 137 13.83 -6.37 -11.21
CA ILE A 137 13.37 -5.62 -10.04
C ILE A 137 14.40 -4.54 -9.71
N PRO A 138 14.00 -3.27 -9.55
CA PRO A 138 14.92 -2.21 -9.17
C PRO A 138 15.35 -2.36 -7.71
N HIS A 139 16.57 -1.96 -7.42
CA HIS A 139 17.11 -1.89 -6.06
C HIS A 139 17.49 -0.44 -5.76
N PRO A 140 16.51 0.41 -5.37
CA PRO A 140 16.78 1.80 -5.06
C PRO A 140 17.60 1.93 -3.77
N ASP A 141 18.45 2.95 -3.72
CA ASP A 141 19.16 3.37 -2.51
C ASP A 141 18.80 4.83 -2.17
N PRO A 142 17.72 5.05 -1.41
CA PRO A 142 17.31 6.40 -1.03
C PRO A 142 18.30 7.13 -0.13
N SER A 143 19.24 6.43 0.52
CA SER A 143 20.21 7.06 1.41
C SER A 143 21.11 8.07 0.68
N GLY A 144 21.41 7.82 -0.60
CA GLY A 144 22.15 8.71 -1.47
C GLY A 144 21.31 9.81 -2.15
N GLY A 145 19.98 9.83 -1.94
CA GLY A 145 19.10 10.81 -2.56
C GLY A 145 19.17 12.20 -1.89
N ASN A 146 18.74 13.25 -2.59
CA ASN A 146 18.60 14.60 -2.08
C ASN A 146 17.12 14.93 -1.84
N ILE A 147 16.74 15.35 -0.63
CA ILE A 147 15.34 15.63 -0.25
C ILE A 147 14.78 16.81 -1.03
N SER A 148 15.56 17.89 -1.23
CA SER A 148 15.11 19.09 -1.94
C SER A 148 14.86 18.81 -3.42
N GLU A 149 15.78 18.13 -4.08
CA GLU A 149 15.63 17.65 -5.46
C GLU A 149 14.42 16.70 -5.58
N GLY A 150 14.29 15.77 -4.62
CA GLY A 150 13.17 14.83 -4.57
C GLY A 150 11.82 15.52 -4.40
N GLN A 151 11.75 16.60 -3.61
CA GLN A 151 10.55 17.43 -3.46
C GLN A 151 10.18 18.13 -4.76
N GLU A 152 11.15 18.73 -5.45
CA GLU A 152 10.95 19.41 -6.73
C GLU A 152 10.41 18.43 -7.77
N LEU A 153 11.13 17.33 -8.00
CA LEU A 153 10.74 16.28 -8.94
C LEU A 153 9.38 15.64 -8.62
N PHE A 154 9.10 15.41 -7.33
CA PHE A 154 7.81 14.87 -6.90
C PHE A 154 6.68 15.86 -7.16
N THR A 155 6.92 17.14 -6.88
CA THR A 155 5.94 18.21 -7.11
C THR A 155 5.57 18.33 -8.58
N GLU A 156 6.57 18.28 -9.45
CA GLU A 156 6.38 18.39 -10.90
C GLU A 156 5.68 17.18 -11.52
N ASN A 157 6.03 15.98 -11.07
CA ASN A 157 5.66 14.74 -11.77
C ASN A 157 4.61 13.88 -11.05
N CYS A 158 4.44 14.04 -9.73
CA CYS A 158 3.69 13.09 -8.90
C CYS A 158 2.57 13.76 -8.07
N ALA A 159 2.81 14.96 -7.56
CA ALA A 159 1.94 15.62 -6.59
C ALA A 159 0.53 15.91 -7.14
N GLY A 160 0.38 16.10 -8.46
CA GLY A 160 -0.93 16.29 -9.10
C GLY A 160 -1.92 15.16 -8.85
N CYS A 161 -1.43 13.93 -8.63
CA CYS A 161 -2.22 12.76 -8.30
C CYS A 161 -2.04 12.35 -6.83
N HIS A 162 -0.80 12.30 -6.34
CA HIS A 162 -0.46 11.78 -5.02
C HIS A 162 -0.52 12.82 -3.89
N GLN A 163 -0.81 14.09 -4.20
CA GLN A 163 -0.69 15.25 -3.30
C GLN A 163 0.76 15.49 -2.84
N LEU A 164 1.05 16.69 -2.31
CA LEU A 164 2.41 17.08 -1.96
C LEU A 164 3.08 16.15 -0.95
N GLU A 165 2.34 15.63 0.01
CA GLU A 165 2.87 14.74 1.04
C GLU A 165 2.71 13.25 0.71
N GLY A 166 2.32 12.91 -0.52
CA GLY A 166 2.10 11.53 -0.92
C GLY A 166 0.93 10.83 -0.22
N ARG A 167 -0.06 11.58 0.27
CA ARG A 167 -1.21 11.01 1.00
C ARG A 167 -2.21 10.31 0.10
N GLY A 168 -2.09 10.47 -1.21
CA GLY A 168 -3.04 9.93 -2.16
C GLY A 168 -4.38 10.64 -2.12
N GLY A 169 -5.40 10.03 -2.70
CA GLY A 169 -6.74 10.62 -2.75
C GLY A 169 -7.50 10.16 -3.98
N PHE A 170 -8.39 11.02 -4.48
CA PHE A 170 -9.18 10.75 -5.66
C PHE A 170 -8.83 11.74 -6.77
N VAL A 171 -8.65 11.21 -7.97
CA VAL A 171 -8.53 11.97 -9.21
C VAL A 171 -9.57 11.46 -10.20
N THR A 172 -9.79 12.17 -11.31
CA THR A 172 -10.73 11.72 -12.32
C THR A 172 -10.35 10.34 -12.84
N GLY A 173 -11.22 9.36 -12.60
CA GLY A 173 -11.06 7.98 -13.07
C GLY A 173 -10.19 7.08 -12.20
N ALA A 174 -9.64 7.56 -11.07
CA ALA A 174 -8.84 6.71 -10.20
C ALA A 174 -8.84 7.14 -8.72
N ARG A 175 -8.76 6.14 -7.85
CA ARG A 175 -8.30 6.31 -6.48
C ARG A 175 -6.79 6.13 -6.45
N VAL A 176 -6.08 7.18 -6.02
CA VAL A 176 -4.63 7.21 -5.93
C VAL A 176 -4.19 6.72 -4.55
N PRO A 177 -3.35 5.69 -4.45
CA PRO A 177 -2.94 5.15 -3.15
C PRO A 177 -2.01 6.12 -2.42
N PRO A 178 -2.03 6.11 -1.07
CA PRO A 178 -1.04 6.79 -0.26
C PRO A 178 0.33 6.14 -0.44
N LEU A 179 1.38 6.95 -0.37
CA LEU A 179 2.78 6.52 -0.49
C LEU A 179 3.47 6.38 0.86
N GLN A 180 2.82 6.83 1.96
CA GLN A 180 3.35 6.66 3.30
C GLN A 180 3.55 5.16 3.61
N ASN A 181 4.69 4.84 4.18
CA ASN A 181 5.07 3.47 4.55
C ASN A 181 5.21 2.48 3.38
N VAL A 182 5.19 2.97 2.14
CA VAL A 182 5.46 2.14 0.96
C VAL A 182 6.97 1.89 0.87
N LYS A 183 7.35 0.64 0.64
CA LYS A 183 8.76 0.27 0.48
C LYS A 183 9.37 0.95 -0.75
N ALA A 184 10.64 1.33 -0.65
CA ALA A 184 11.38 1.98 -1.72
C ALA A 184 11.31 1.22 -3.05
N GLU A 185 11.44 -0.11 -3.02
CA GLU A 185 11.34 -0.96 -4.20
C GLU A 185 9.98 -0.82 -4.88
N ARG A 186 8.88 -0.76 -4.10
CA ARG A 186 7.52 -0.63 -4.66
C ARG A 186 7.32 0.71 -5.35
N ILE A 187 7.88 1.79 -4.81
CA ILE A 187 7.84 3.12 -5.44
C ILE A 187 8.64 3.10 -6.75
N ALA A 188 9.87 2.56 -6.70
CA ALA A 188 10.71 2.47 -7.90
C ALA A 188 10.07 1.60 -9.00
N GLU A 189 9.44 0.49 -8.64
CA GLU A 189 8.70 -0.35 -9.58
C GLU A 189 7.53 0.40 -10.20
N ALA A 190 6.69 1.05 -9.37
CA ALA A 190 5.54 1.80 -9.86
C ALA A 190 5.96 2.88 -10.86
N VAL A 191 7.03 3.63 -10.58
CA VAL A 191 7.59 4.64 -11.49
C VAL A 191 8.00 4.02 -12.84
N ARG A 192 8.58 2.81 -12.83
CA ARG A 192 9.06 2.12 -14.03
C ARG A 192 7.98 1.36 -14.80
N ILE A 193 6.90 0.96 -14.13
CA ILE A 193 5.78 0.21 -14.74
C ILE A 193 4.68 1.14 -15.24
N GLY A 194 4.34 2.17 -14.45
CA GLY A 194 3.17 3.01 -14.68
C GLY A 194 1.86 2.22 -14.50
N PRO A 195 1.53 1.77 -13.28
CA PRO A 195 0.35 0.95 -13.06
C PRO A 195 -0.94 1.74 -13.30
N TYR A 196 -1.90 1.12 -14.00
CA TYR A 196 -3.23 1.67 -14.30
C TYR A 196 -3.17 3.05 -15.01
N LEU A 197 -3.58 4.14 -14.36
CA LEU A 197 -3.54 5.50 -14.91
C LEU A 197 -2.24 6.25 -14.57
N MET A 198 -1.36 5.67 -13.78
CA MET A 198 -0.06 6.27 -13.47
C MET A 198 0.81 6.27 -14.71
N PRO A 199 1.42 7.40 -15.10
CA PRO A 199 2.35 7.43 -16.22
C PRO A 199 3.60 6.59 -15.92
N ARG A 200 4.13 5.97 -16.97
CA ARG A 200 5.41 5.26 -16.92
C ARG A 200 6.55 6.23 -17.18
N PHE A 201 7.53 6.26 -16.31
CA PHE A 201 8.75 7.06 -16.47
C PHE A 201 9.92 6.16 -16.88
N SER A 202 10.52 6.45 -18.01
CA SER A 202 11.75 5.81 -18.48
C SER A 202 12.97 6.30 -17.67
N ARG A 203 14.10 5.60 -17.81
CA ARG A 203 15.35 6.05 -17.19
C ARG A 203 15.92 7.34 -17.79
N SER A 204 15.50 7.70 -18.99
CA SER A 204 15.88 8.98 -19.62
C SER A 204 15.01 10.16 -19.17
N GLN A 205 13.81 9.90 -18.65
CA GLN A 205 12.91 10.92 -18.08
C GLN A 205 13.18 11.14 -16.59
N LEU A 206 13.39 10.05 -15.86
CA LEU A 206 13.78 10.07 -14.45
C LEU A 206 14.89 9.02 -14.25
N SER A 207 16.11 9.47 -14.01
CA SER A 207 17.25 8.60 -13.71
C SER A 207 17.03 7.80 -12.42
N ASN A 208 17.87 6.82 -12.14
CA ASN A 208 17.77 6.10 -10.87
C ASN A 208 18.14 6.98 -9.67
N ALA A 209 19.04 7.95 -9.83
CA ALA A 209 19.41 8.90 -8.79
C ALA A 209 18.23 9.82 -8.43
N GLU A 210 17.55 10.36 -9.43
CA GLU A 210 16.34 11.17 -9.23
C GLU A 210 15.20 10.39 -8.59
N VAL A 211 14.99 9.13 -8.97
CA VAL A 211 14.03 8.24 -8.29
C VAL A 211 14.43 8.01 -6.83
N ASN A 212 15.72 7.85 -6.51
CA ASN A 212 16.19 7.75 -5.13
C ASN A 212 15.91 9.05 -4.35
N SER A 213 16.07 10.21 -4.96
CA SER A 213 15.76 11.52 -4.36
C SER A 213 14.24 11.65 -4.10
N ILE A 214 13.39 11.26 -5.05
CA ILE A 214 11.94 11.20 -4.88
C ILE A 214 11.55 10.28 -3.72
N ILE A 215 12.10 9.08 -3.66
CA ILE A 215 11.81 8.11 -2.59
C ILE A 215 12.25 8.67 -1.24
N ARG A 216 13.42 9.30 -1.15
CA ARG A 216 13.91 9.93 0.06
C ARG A 216 12.99 11.06 0.53
N TYR A 217 12.50 11.89 -0.39
CA TYR A 217 11.49 12.91 -0.08
C TYR A 217 10.22 12.28 0.49
N ILE A 218 9.65 11.26 -0.16
CA ILE A 218 8.45 10.56 0.33
C ILE A 218 8.69 9.99 1.75
N GLN A 219 9.86 9.40 1.99
CA GLN A 219 10.21 8.88 3.31
C GLN A 219 10.31 9.99 4.37
N SER A 220 10.81 11.16 4.01
CA SER A 220 10.89 12.31 4.93
C SER A 220 9.52 12.88 5.29
N THR A 221 8.51 12.75 4.42
CA THR A 221 7.14 13.17 4.74
C THR A 221 6.45 12.27 5.76
N ASN A 222 6.92 11.04 5.96
CA ASN A 222 6.39 10.12 6.98
C ASN A 222 6.87 10.50 8.39
N HIS A 223 8.09 11.01 8.49
CA HIS A 223 8.74 11.39 9.74
C HIS A 223 9.45 12.73 9.52
N PRO A 224 8.69 13.83 9.38
CA PRO A 224 9.30 15.13 9.16
C PRO A 224 10.13 15.52 10.38
N ASP A 225 11.30 16.10 10.12
CA ASP A 225 12.16 16.61 11.18
C ASP A 225 11.49 17.80 11.88
N ASN A 226 11.30 17.69 13.17
CA ASN A 226 10.84 18.81 13.98
C ASN A 226 12.05 19.70 14.32
N ALA A 227 12.20 20.81 13.60
CA ALA A 227 13.30 21.75 13.77
C ALA A 227 13.20 22.58 15.06
N GLY A 228 12.80 21.97 16.16
CA GLY A 228 12.64 22.57 17.49
C GLY A 228 11.19 22.55 17.98
N GLY A 229 10.98 22.83 19.27
CA GLY A 229 9.68 22.79 19.91
C GLY A 229 9.22 21.37 20.31
N TRP A 230 8.00 21.28 20.81
CA TRP A 230 7.38 20.01 21.16
C TRP A 230 6.63 19.45 19.97
N SER A 231 7.04 18.27 19.51
CA SER A 231 6.27 17.55 18.49
C SER A 231 4.95 17.07 19.09
N ILE A 232 3.85 17.45 18.44
CA ILE A 232 2.51 16.91 18.75
C ILE A 232 2.07 15.84 17.74
N GLY A 233 3.03 15.26 17.01
CA GLY A 233 2.81 14.10 16.13
C GLY A 233 2.43 14.44 14.71
N ASN A 234 2.60 15.71 14.26
CA ASN A 234 2.27 16.14 12.89
C ASN A 234 0.83 15.77 12.47
N ILE A 235 -0.12 16.02 13.37
CA ILE A 235 -1.53 15.64 13.21
C ILE A 235 -2.30 16.60 12.27
N GLY A 236 -1.61 17.62 11.77
CA GLY A 236 -2.11 18.55 10.77
C GLY A 236 -2.33 19.98 11.29
N PRO A 237 -2.49 20.94 10.37
CA PRO A 237 -2.45 22.37 10.69
C PRO A 237 -3.58 22.84 11.63
N ILE A 238 -4.74 22.20 11.61
CA ILE A 238 -5.87 22.62 12.47
C ILE A 238 -5.60 22.27 13.94
N PRO A 239 -5.31 21.00 14.33
CA PRO A 239 -4.99 20.68 15.71
C PRO A 239 -3.73 21.40 16.20
N GLU A 240 -2.70 21.49 15.36
CA GLU A 240 -1.45 22.18 15.69
C GLU A 240 -1.66 23.67 15.92
N GLY A 241 -2.45 24.30 15.07
CA GLY A 241 -2.86 25.70 15.22
C GLY A 241 -3.64 25.94 16.52
N LEU A 242 -4.57 25.07 16.87
CA LEU A 242 -5.32 25.17 18.12
C LEU A 242 -4.39 25.12 19.34
N VAL A 243 -3.45 24.17 19.40
CA VAL A 243 -2.47 24.08 20.48
C VAL A 243 -1.60 25.34 20.56
N ALA A 244 -1.12 25.83 19.42
CA ALA A 244 -0.34 27.06 19.36
C ALA A 244 -1.13 28.27 19.92
N TRP A 245 -2.39 28.44 19.56
CA TRP A 245 -3.26 29.49 20.06
C TRP A 245 -3.52 29.37 21.58
N TRP A 246 -3.79 28.17 22.07
CA TRP A 246 -3.99 27.90 23.50
C TRP A 246 -2.78 28.27 24.35
N ILE A 247 -1.57 28.17 23.81
CA ILE A 247 -0.33 28.56 24.48
C ILE A 247 -0.05 30.06 24.29
N ALA A 248 -0.18 30.58 23.07
CA ALA A 248 0.19 31.95 22.74
C ALA A 248 -0.69 32.99 23.43
N ILE A 249 -2.02 32.78 23.47
CA ILE A 249 -2.95 33.74 24.07
C ILE A 249 -2.69 33.96 25.57
N PRO A 250 -2.58 32.94 26.44
CA PRO A 250 -2.27 33.12 27.83
C PRO A 250 -0.91 33.82 28.07
N ILE A 251 0.13 33.45 27.31
CA ILE A 251 1.44 34.08 27.41
C ILE A 251 1.34 35.56 27.05
N LEU A 252 0.66 35.92 25.98
CA LEU A 252 0.48 37.30 25.57
C LEU A 252 -0.31 38.10 26.62
N LEU A 253 -1.39 37.54 27.17
CA LEU A 253 -2.17 38.19 28.24
C LEU A 253 -1.34 38.41 29.48
N LEU A 254 -0.55 37.43 29.92
CA LEU A 254 0.37 37.57 31.07
C LEU A 254 1.42 38.64 30.81
N ALA A 255 1.99 38.68 29.62
CA ALA A 255 2.95 39.71 29.24
C ALA A 255 2.31 41.11 29.28
N CYS A 256 1.13 41.29 28.72
CA CYS A 256 0.39 42.56 28.77
C CYS A 256 0.07 42.99 30.22
N LEU A 257 -0.38 42.05 31.05
CA LEU A 257 -0.64 42.34 32.48
C LEU A 257 0.64 42.73 33.23
N ALA A 258 1.75 42.06 32.95
CA ALA A 258 3.05 42.39 33.58
C ALA A 258 3.53 43.79 33.19
N VAL A 259 3.41 44.16 31.90
CA VAL A 259 3.74 45.50 31.38
C VAL A 259 2.83 46.54 32.02
N SER A 260 1.48 46.31 32.01
CA SER A 260 0.53 47.22 32.64
C SER A 260 0.81 47.46 34.13
N ARG A 261 1.14 46.41 34.86
CA ARG A 261 1.52 46.54 36.31
C ARG A 261 2.80 47.36 36.52
N ARG A 262 3.81 47.22 35.63
CA ARG A 262 5.02 48.03 35.67
C ARG A 262 4.75 49.49 35.37
N MET A 263 3.89 49.80 34.42
CA MET A 263 3.53 51.19 34.05
C MET A 263 2.67 51.91 35.12
N ARG A 264 2.01 51.14 36.00
CA ARG A 264 1.16 51.70 37.08
C ARG A 264 1.92 51.93 38.39
N LYS A 265 3.20 51.54 38.48
CA LYS A 265 4.03 51.89 39.67
C LYS A 265 4.58 53.29 39.43
N PRO A 266 4.24 54.31 40.35
CA PRO A 266 4.75 55.65 40.28
C PRO A 266 6.28 55.68 40.47
#